data_0c0f4073948e71c17c47410e68cfa2fa
#
_entry.id   0c0f4073948e71c17c47410e68cfa2fa
#
_cell.length_a   1.000
_cell.length_b   1.000
_cell.length_c   1.000
_cell.angle_alpha   90.00
_cell.angle_beta   90.00
_cell.angle_gamma   90.00
#
_symmetry.space_group_name_H-M   'P 1'
#
loop_
_entity.id
_entity.type
_entity.pdbx_description
1 polymer ?
#
loop_
_entity_poly.entity_id
_entity_poly.type
_entity_poly.pdbx_seq_one_letter_code
_entity_poly.pdbx_strand_id
1 'polypeptide(L)'
;MYKEQTLEERLRWFEQKQISGEPLFVFDINGEVAGYATYGSFRAYPAYQYTVEHSVYVHKNHYKKGIASKLMHSLIEEAKANDVKTMIGCIDKENTASIKIHEKLGFTYSGTIRNAGYKFGRWLDLVFYQLDFEGPENPLES
;
A
#
# COMPACT_ATOMS: atom_id res chain seq x y z
N MET A 1 1.10 7.04 -8.40
CA MET A 1 1.12 5.61 -8.10
C MET A 1 1.88 4.81 -9.16
N TYR A 2 1.68 5.09 -10.42
CA TYR A 2 2.36 4.38 -11.52
C TYR A 2 3.31 5.27 -12.30
N LYS A 3 3.74 6.38 -11.72
CA LYS A 3 4.70 7.29 -12.32
C LYS A 3 6.10 6.82 -11.99
N GLU A 4 6.95 6.74 -13.01
CA GLU A 4 8.36 6.48 -12.79
C GLU A 4 8.99 7.67 -12.06
N GLN A 5 9.75 7.39 -11.03
CA GLN A 5 10.44 8.40 -10.24
C GLN A 5 11.91 8.48 -10.65
N THR A 6 12.45 9.69 -10.66
CA THR A 6 13.90 9.89 -10.80
C THR A 6 14.58 9.40 -9.52
N LEU A 7 15.89 9.21 -9.55
CA LEU A 7 16.67 8.85 -8.37
C LEU A 7 16.52 9.91 -7.27
N GLU A 8 16.56 11.20 -7.63
CA GLU A 8 16.38 12.30 -6.69
C GLU A 8 15.00 12.29 -6.01
N GLU A 9 13.95 12.09 -6.80
CA GLU A 9 12.59 12.01 -6.28
C GLU A 9 12.44 10.85 -5.32
N ARG A 10 13.04 9.71 -5.65
CA ARG A 10 13.00 8.51 -4.82
C ARG A 10 13.74 8.71 -3.50
N LEU A 11 14.92 9.33 -3.53
CA LEU A 11 15.68 9.61 -2.33
C LEU A 11 14.94 10.56 -1.39
N ARG A 12 14.31 11.60 -1.93
CA ARG A 12 13.50 12.53 -1.14
C ARG A 12 12.30 11.83 -0.52
N TRP A 13 11.67 10.94 -1.26
CA TRP A 13 10.54 10.17 -0.77
C TRP A 13 10.94 9.27 0.41
N PHE A 14 12.09 8.59 0.33
CA PHE A 14 12.63 7.79 1.43
C PHE A 14 12.89 8.66 2.68
N GLU A 15 13.48 9.82 2.50
CA GLU A 15 13.74 10.76 3.59
C GLU A 15 12.43 11.18 4.27
N GLN A 16 11.41 11.50 3.49
CA GLN A 16 10.10 11.88 4.02
C GLN A 16 9.48 10.75 4.83
N LYS A 17 9.59 9.50 4.36
CA LYS A 17 9.09 8.34 5.08
C LYS A 17 9.80 8.16 6.42
N GLN A 18 11.10 8.35 6.47
CA GLN A 18 11.87 8.27 7.71
C GLN A 18 11.44 9.35 8.71
N ILE A 19 11.25 10.57 8.24
CA ILE A 19 10.83 11.71 9.08
C ILE A 19 9.41 11.48 9.62
N SER A 20 8.49 10.99 8.81
CA SER A 20 7.11 10.79 9.21
C SER A 20 6.91 9.60 10.14
N GLY A 21 7.90 8.71 10.23
CA GLY A 21 7.79 7.48 11.02
C GLY A 21 6.90 6.42 10.37
N GLU A 22 6.48 6.62 9.12
CA GLU A 22 5.70 5.64 8.39
C GLU A 22 6.59 4.49 7.94
N PRO A 23 6.10 3.24 7.98
CA PRO A 23 6.92 2.08 7.64
C PRO A 23 7.25 2.05 6.15
N LEU A 24 8.45 1.58 5.86
CA LEU A 24 8.89 1.35 4.48
C LEU A 24 9.72 0.07 4.47
N PHE A 25 9.27 -0.91 3.72
CA PHE A 25 9.97 -2.16 3.50
C PHE A 25 10.49 -2.21 2.09
N VAL A 26 11.74 -2.57 1.93
CA VAL A 26 12.41 -2.64 0.62
C VAL A 26 12.88 -4.07 0.41
N PHE A 27 12.63 -4.60 -0.78
CA PHE A 27 13.13 -5.90 -1.19
C PHE A 27 14.30 -5.70 -2.14
N ASP A 28 15.48 -6.10 -1.71
CA ASP A 28 16.72 -5.89 -2.44
C ASP A 28 17.24 -7.20 -3.01
N ILE A 29 17.60 -7.20 -4.30
CA ILE A 29 18.21 -8.36 -4.95
C ILE A 29 19.55 -7.89 -5.54
N ASN A 30 20.66 -8.37 -4.98
CA ASN A 30 21.99 -8.06 -5.44
C ASN A 30 22.27 -6.54 -5.56
N GLY A 31 21.82 -5.77 -4.58
CA GLY A 31 22.02 -4.31 -4.56
C GLY A 31 21.01 -3.53 -5.38
N GLU A 32 20.07 -4.19 -6.05
CA GLU A 32 19.01 -3.55 -6.83
C GLU A 32 17.69 -3.62 -6.05
N VAL A 33 16.98 -2.50 -5.97
CA VAL A 33 15.65 -2.47 -5.34
C VAL A 33 14.65 -3.15 -6.26
N ALA A 34 14.26 -4.36 -5.89
CA ALA A 34 13.27 -5.15 -6.64
C ALA A 34 11.84 -4.74 -6.34
N GLY A 35 11.60 -4.16 -5.18
CA GLY A 35 10.26 -3.70 -4.80
C GLY A 35 10.25 -3.02 -3.45
N TYR A 36 9.12 -2.40 -3.13
CA TYR A 36 8.91 -1.79 -1.81
C TYR A 36 7.43 -1.83 -1.42
N ALA A 37 7.18 -1.73 -0.12
CA ALA A 37 5.85 -1.57 0.43
C ALA A 37 5.87 -0.55 1.55
N THR A 38 4.82 0.23 1.63
CA THR A 38 4.68 1.27 2.64
C THR A 38 3.20 1.49 2.93
N TYR A 39 2.91 2.14 4.05
CA TYR A 39 1.58 2.71 4.25
C TYR A 39 1.70 4.11 4.84
N GLY A 40 0.66 4.90 4.65
CA GLY A 40 0.52 6.23 5.20
C GLY A 40 -0.91 6.47 5.64
N SER A 41 -1.17 7.68 6.13
CA SER A 41 -2.50 8.07 6.58
C SER A 41 -3.52 8.02 5.45
N PHE A 42 -4.69 7.47 5.74
CA PHE A 42 -5.81 7.48 4.80
C PHE A 42 -6.39 8.88 4.64
N ARG A 43 -6.66 9.55 5.77
CA ARG A 43 -7.18 10.92 5.84
C ARG A 43 -6.51 11.66 6.99
N ALA A 44 -6.32 12.97 6.84
CA ALA A 44 -5.61 13.79 7.82
C ALA A 44 -6.39 14.06 9.11
N TYR A 45 -7.66 13.69 9.19
CA TYR A 45 -8.50 13.98 10.35
C TYR A 45 -8.30 12.97 11.46
N PRO A 46 -8.31 13.40 12.73
CA PRO A 46 -8.12 12.47 13.87
C PRO A 46 -9.09 11.30 13.90
N ALA A 47 -10.30 11.47 13.40
CA ALA A 47 -11.30 10.39 13.33
C ALA A 47 -10.81 9.18 12.54
N TYR A 48 -9.89 9.38 11.60
CA TYR A 48 -9.39 8.33 10.70
C TYR A 48 -7.97 7.89 11.02
N GLN A 49 -7.46 8.21 12.21
CA GLN A 49 -6.05 7.97 12.56
C GLN A 49 -5.65 6.50 12.59
N TYR A 50 -6.61 5.58 12.72
CA TYR A 50 -6.34 4.14 12.76
C TYR A 50 -6.55 3.45 11.41
N THR A 51 -6.79 4.21 10.35
CA THR A 51 -6.91 3.71 8.98
C THR A 51 -5.68 4.15 8.19
N VAL A 52 -5.08 3.19 7.51
CA VAL A 52 -3.93 3.46 6.64
C VAL A 52 -4.22 3.01 5.22
N GLU A 53 -3.58 3.66 4.27
CA GLU A 53 -3.60 3.26 2.87
C GLU A 53 -2.21 2.76 2.51
N HIS A 54 -2.11 1.55 1.97
CA HIS A 54 -0.83 1.00 1.60
C HIS A 54 -0.53 1.21 0.11
N SER A 55 0.76 1.08 -0.22
CA SER A 55 1.25 0.99 -1.58
C SER A 55 2.28 -0.11 -1.65
N VAL A 56 2.23 -0.93 -2.69
CA VAL A 56 3.22 -1.95 -2.95
C VAL A 56 3.65 -1.83 -4.41
N TYR A 57 4.95 -1.91 -4.63
CA TYR A 57 5.54 -1.82 -5.96
C TYR A 57 6.57 -2.93 -6.14
N VAL A 58 6.56 -3.57 -7.30
CA VAL A 58 7.57 -4.54 -7.69
C VAL A 58 8.10 -4.15 -9.06
N HIS A 59 9.43 -4.12 -9.19
CA HIS A 59 10.06 -3.80 -10.46
C HIS A 59 9.71 -4.85 -11.51
N LYS A 60 9.43 -4.41 -12.73
CA LYS A 60 8.98 -5.29 -13.82
C LYS A 60 9.88 -6.49 -14.10
N ASN A 61 11.19 -6.35 -13.86
CA ASN A 61 12.15 -7.43 -14.06
C ASN A 61 12.07 -8.52 -12.98
N HIS A 62 11.28 -8.30 -11.94
CA HIS A 62 11.16 -9.18 -10.79
C HIS A 62 9.73 -9.64 -10.55
N TYR A 63 8.85 -9.49 -11.52
CA TYR A 63 7.49 -9.99 -11.43
C TYR A 63 7.47 -11.52 -11.26
N LYS A 64 6.42 -12.04 -10.62
CA LYS A 64 6.18 -13.48 -10.42
C LYS A 64 7.18 -14.18 -9.51
N LYS A 65 7.93 -13.44 -8.69
CA LYS A 65 8.87 -14.01 -7.72
C LYS A 65 8.31 -14.05 -6.29
N GLY A 66 7.04 -13.73 -6.11
CA GLY A 66 6.42 -13.67 -4.79
C GLY A 66 6.85 -12.49 -3.93
N ILE A 67 7.49 -11.49 -4.53
CA ILE A 67 8.03 -10.32 -3.80
C ILE A 67 6.90 -9.49 -3.20
N ALA A 68 5.83 -9.23 -3.97
CA ALA A 68 4.69 -8.46 -3.47
C ALA A 68 4.08 -9.08 -2.22
N SER A 69 3.88 -10.41 -2.23
CA SER A 69 3.34 -11.13 -1.08
C SER A 69 4.24 -11.02 0.15
N LYS A 70 5.56 -11.15 -0.04
CA LYS A 70 6.52 -11.04 1.06
C LYS A 70 6.53 -9.64 1.65
N LEU A 71 6.52 -8.62 0.80
CA LEU A 71 6.46 -7.22 1.24
C LEU A 71 5.16 -6.94 1.99
N MET A 72 4.04 -7.43 1.48
CA MET A 72 2.74 -7.25 2.13
C MET A 72 2.67 -7.95 3.48
N HIS A 73 3.26 -9.14 3.62
CA HIS A 73 3.35 -9.82 4.91
C HIS A 73 4.06 -8.97 5.95
N SER A 74 5.22 -8.39 5.59
CA SER A 74 5.96 -7.52 6.50
C SER A 74 5.14 -6.29 6.89
N LEU A 75 4.46 -5.70 5.91
CA LEU A 75 3.65 -4.51 6.13
C LEU A 75 2.45 -4.79 7.04
N ILE A 76 1.80 -5.93 6.84
CA ILE A 76 0.65 -6.36 7.66
C ILE A 76 1.09 -6.58 9.11
N GLU A 77 2.22 -7.24 9.34
CA GLU A 77 2.73 -7.45 10.70
C GLU A 77 3.08 -6.12 11.38
N GLU A 78 3.66 -5.19 10.64
CA GLU A 78 3.95 -3.85 11.15
C GLU A 78 2.67 -3.10 11.53
N ALA A 79 1.64 -3.20 10.71
CA ALA A 79 0.34 -2.57 10.99
C ALA A 79 -0.28 -3.12 12.27
N LYS A 80 -0.20 -4.44 12.48
CA LYS A 80 -0.69 -5.07 13.71
C LYS A 80 0.03 -4.53 14.94
N ALA A 81 1.34 -4.33 14.83
CA ALA A 81 2.14 -3.83 15.94
C ALA A 81 1.89 -2.36 16.25
N ASN A 82 1.35 -1.60 15.31
CA ASN A 82 1.15 -0.15 15.42
C ASN A 82 -0.31 0.27 15.60
N ASP A 83 -1.15 -0.62 16.11
CA ASP A 83 -2.54 -0.33 16.43
C ASP A 83 -3.39 0.12 15.23
N VAL A 84 -3.03 -0.28 14.03
CA VAL A 84 -3.85 -0.02 12.85
C VAL A 84 -5.12 -0.87 12.94
N LYS A 85 -6.26 -0.24 12.70
CA LYS A 85 -7.56 -0.95 12.67
C LYS A 85 -7.91 -1.44 11.27
N THR A 86 -7.64 -0.63 10.26
CA THR A 86 -8.03 -0.93 8.87
C THR A 86 -6.92 -0.51 7.92
N MET A 87 -6.52 -1.42 7.04
CA MET A 87 -5.59 -1.13 5.96
C MET A 87 -6.34 -1.18 4.63
N ILE A 88 -6.21 -0.13 3.83
CA ILE A 88 -6.88 0.00 2.55
C ILE A 88 -5.88 -0.13 1.42
N GLY A 89 -6.22 -0.95 0.42
CA GLY A 89 -5.52 -1.01 -0.85
C GLY A 89 -6.40 -0.43 -1.95
N CYS A 90 -5.82 0.46 -2.75
CA CYS A 90 -6.50 1.07 -3.90
C CYS A 90 -5.90 0.46 -5.16
N ILE A 91 -6.72 -0.22 -5.95
CA ILE A 91 -6.25 -1.03 -7.07
C ILE A 91 -7.02 -0.66 -8.34
N ASP A 92 -6.31 -0.55 -9.47
CA ASP A 92 -6.96 -0.47 -10.78
C ASP A 92 -7.77 -1.75 -10.98
N LYS A 93 -9.05 -1.60 -11.29
CA LYS A 93 -9.98 -2.73 -11.49
C LYS A 93 -9.46 -3.74 -12.51
N GLU A 94 -8.69 -3.29 -13.50
CA GLU A 94 -8.12 -4.18 -14.52
C GLU A 94 -6.89 -4.94 -14.03
N ASN A 95 -6.33 -4.57 -12.90
CA ASN A 95 -5.17 -5.25 -12.34
C ASN A 95 -5.60 -6.48 -11.53
N THR A 96 -6.02 -7.51 -12.25
CA THR A 96 -6.54 -8.74 -11.64
C THR A 96 -5.50 -9.49 -10.81
N ALA A 97 -4.23 -9.40 -11.19
CA ALA A 97 -3.13 -10.02 -10.43
C ALA A 97 -3.02 -9.43 -9.03
N SER A 98 -3.07 -8.10 -8.92
CA SER A 98 -3.02 -7.41 -7.63
C SER A 98 -4.26 -7.73 -6.78
N ILE A 99 -5.43 -7.74 -7.40
CA ILE A 99 -6.69 -8.10 -6.72
C ILE A 99 -6.57 -9.51 -6.11
N LYS A 100 -6.07 -10.47 -6.87
CA LYS A 100 -5.90 -11.85 -6.39
C LYS A 100 -4.93 -11.93 -5.20
N ILE A 101 -3.84 -11.18 -5.23
CA ILE A 101 -2.88 -11.14 -4.12
C ILE A 101 -3.55 -10.61 -2.86
N HIS A 102 -4.31 -9.53 -2.99
CA HIS A 102 -5.02 -8.93 -1.84
C HIS A 102 -6.06 -9.89 -1.28
N GLU A 103 -6.85 -10.55 -2.15
CA GLU A 103 -7.83 -11.54 -1.71
C GLU A 103 -7.16 -12.71 -0.98
N LYS A 104 -6.04 -13.18 -1.46
CA LYS A 104 -5.25 -14.24 -0.83
C LYS A 104 -4.76 -13.85 0.57
N LEU A 105 -4.45 -12.56 0.76
CA LEU A 105 -3.97 -12.05 2.04
C LEU A 105 -5.12 -11.74 3.01
N GLY A 106 -6.35 -11.96 2.60
CA GLY A 106 -7.51 -11.75 3.45
C GLY A 106 -8.21 -10.41 3.28
N PHE A 107 -7.77 -9.60 2.34
CA PHE A 107 -8.46 -8.34 2.02
C PHE A 107 -9.82 -8.64 1.39
N THR A 108 -10.81 -7.81 1.70
CA THR A 108 -12.15 -7.91 1.14
C THR A 108 -12.51 -6.66 0.36
N TYR A 109 -13.30 -6.83 -0.68
CA TYR A 109 -13.77 -5.72 -1.50
C TYR A 109 -14.64 -4.77 -0.67
N SER A 110 -14.38 -3.46 -0.76
CA SER A 110 -15.13 -2.45 -0.02
C SER A 110 -15.78 -1.37 -0.88
N GLY A 111 -15.46 -1.29 -2.15
CA GLY A 111 -16.12 -0.34 -3.03
C GLY A 111 -15.37 0.00 -4.29
N THR A 112 -15.99 0.79 -5.16
CA THR A 112 -15.42 1.21 -6.44
C THR A 112 -15.71 2.69 -6.68
N ILE A 113 -14.70 3.41 -7.14
CA ILE A 113 -14.89 4.74 -7.72
C ILE A 113 -14.66 4.60 -9.23
N ARG A 114 -15.69 4.87 -10.01
CA ARG A 114 -15.60 4.80 -11.47
C ARG A 114 -14.92 6.06 -11.99
N ASN A 115 -14.13 5.89 -13.07
CA ASN A 115 -13.45 7.00 -13.73
C ASN A 115 -12.62 7.85 -12.77
N ALA A 116 -11.97 7.19 -11.84
CA ALA A 116 -11.19 7.84 -10.78
C ALA A 116 -9.87 8.41 -11.27
N GLY A 117 -9.32 7.85 -12.35
CA GLY A 117 -8.06 8.31 -12.91
C GLY A 117 -8.02 8.13 -14.41
N TYR A 118 -7.03 8.74 -15.04
CA TYR A 118 -6.80 8.59 -16.48
C TYR A 118 -5.35 8.21 -16.72
N LYS A 119 -5.13 7.04 -17.34
CA LYS A 119 -3.79 6.55 -17.65
C LYS A 119 -3.89 5.45 -18.72
N PHE A 120 -2.83 5.23 -19.45
CA PHE A 120 -2.79 4.24 -20.54
C PHE A 120 -3.87 4.46 -21.60
N GLY A 121 -4.21 5.74 -21.87
CA GLY A 121 -5.21 6.10 -22.87
C GLY A 121 -6.65 5.78 -22.48
N ARG A 122 -6.92 5.51 -21.19
CA ARG A 122 -8.28 5.17 -20.73
C ARG A 122 -8.57 5.72 -19.34
N TRP A 123 -9.85 5.83 -19.02
CA TRP A 123 -10.30 6.12 -17.68
C TRP A 123 -10.20 4.85 -16.82
N LEU A 124 -9.72 5.01 -15.60
CA LEU A 124 -9.50 3.90 -14.69
C LEU A 124 -10.58 3.88 -13.61
N ASP A 125 -11.13 2.70 -13.37
CA ASP A 125 -11.96 2.47 -12.20
C ASP A 125 -11.05 2.02 -11.06
N LEU A 126 -11.24 2.61 -9.88
CA LEU A 126 -10.45 2.32 -8.70
C LEU A 126 -11.27 1.47 -7.75
N VAL A 127 -10.79 0.26 -7.45
CA VAL A 127 -11.44 -0.60 -6.48
C VAL A 127 -10.69 -0.54 -5.16
N PHE A 128 -11.44 -0.60 -4.06
CA PHE A 128 -10.91 -0.55 -2.71
C PHE A 128 -11.05 -1.91 -2.07
N TYR A 129 -9.96 -2.40 -1.51
CA TYR A 129 -9.91 -3.62 -0.72
C TYR A 129 -9.41 -3.28 0.67
N GLN A 130 -9.96 -3.90 1.69
CA GLN A 130 -9.59 -3.59 3.06
C GLN A 130 -9.30 -4.85 3.87
N LEU A 131 -8.36 -4.70 4.79
CA LEU A 131 -8.02 -5.72 5.76
C LEU A 131 -8.19 -5.11 7.14
N ASP A 132 -9.04 -5.72 7.97
CA ASP A 132 -9.31 -5.24 9.32
C ASP A 132 -8.44 -6.00 10.32
N PHE A 133 -7.98 -5.26 11.33
CA PHE A 133 -7.18 -5.78 12.43
C PHE A 133 -7.94 -5.60 13.74
N GLU A 134 -7.36 -6.10 14.82
CA GLU A 134 -7.90 -5.90 16.16
C GLU A 134 -7.97 -4.42 16.54
N GLY A 135 -6.92 -3.69 16.18
CA GLY A 135 -6.81 -2.26 16.46
C GLY A 135 -6.47 -1.97 17.91
N PRO A 136 -6.53 -0.68 18.30
CA PRO A 136 -6.21 -0.29 19.68
C PRO A 136 -7.29 -0.70 20.66
N GLU A 137 -6.87 -1.06 21.90
CA GLU A 137 -7.80 -1.43 22.96
C GLU A 137 -8.68 -0.25 23.39
N ASN A 138 -8.08 0.94 23.43
CA ASN A 138 -8.78 2.18 23.84
C ASN A 138 -8.55 3.26 22.77
N PRO A 139 -9.33 3.25 21.69
CA PRO A 139 -9.12 4.23 20.63
C PRO A 139 -9.42 5.66 21.09
N LEU A 140 -8.68 6.60 20.51
CA LEU A 140 -8.82 8.02 20.78
C LEU A 140 -9.68 8.67 19.71
N GLU A 141 -10.48 9.68 20.09
CA GLU A 141 -11.31 10.42 19.14
C GLU A 141 -10.57 11.64 18.56
N SER A 142 -9.54 12.10 19.24
CA SER A 142 -8.78 13.26 18.77
C SER A 142 -7.33 13.19 19.22
#